data_4f54007c4900e335f3e3054fefbd6c97
#
_entry.id   4f54007c4900e335f3e3054fefbd6c97
#
_cell.length_a   1.000
_cell.length_b   1.000
_cell.length_c   1.000
_cell.angle_alpha   90.00
_cell.angle_beta   90.00
_cell.angle_gamma   90.00
#
_symmetry.space_group_name_H-M   'P 1'
#
loop_
_entity.id
_entity.type
_entity.pdbx_description
1 polymer ?
#
loop_
_entity_poly.entity_id
_entity_poly.type
_entity_poly.pdbx_seq_one_letter_code
_entity_poly.pdbx_strand_id
1 'polypeptide(L)'
;MKKATILVSLVFLVSVVYSQQGSVVSAQVDPGYFITHTKEELIRKLVDRPCGIIPDDPIRVMLEKLGTYLETFIPDTEYSDDVYAKAANEQALRSVMQGGYGIGAVLIDKSGKIIAADYNSQIQKHRSDLHAEMTLLTNFERSLKAKKFMNIYVYKQGLTVFSSAEPCPMCLVRISITGADTKYCTPGPEDGMVTRINYLPSYWKDLALKQKVELGDCSPIMQKIAHLLFYSYLLDDRGPK
;
A
#
# COMPACT_ATOMS: atom_id res chain seq x y z
N MET A 1 -41.58 10.41 -47.16
CA MET A 1 -40.70 9.25 -47.00
C MET A 1 -39.19 9.60 -46.91
N LYS A 2 -38.80 10.73 -46.30
CA LYS A 2 -37.35 11.11 -46.17
C LYS A 2 -36.85 11.25 -44.73
N LYS A 3 -37.69 10.95 -43.72
CA LYS A 3 -37.26 11.07 -42.29
C LYS A 3 -36.84 9.75 -41.62
N ALA A 4 -37.09 8.60 -42.22
CA ALA A 4 -36.73 7.30 -41.64
C ALA A 4 -35.29 6.88 -41.93
N THR A 5 -34.69 7.36 -43.02
CA THR A 5 -33.35 6.95 -43.43
C THR A 5 -32.21 7.60 -42.60
N ILE A 6 -32.47 8.79 -42.03
CA ILE A 6 -31.46 9.51 -41.22
C ILE A 6 -31.33 8.88 -39.83
N LEU A 7 -32.42 8.33 -39.27
CA LEU A 7 -32.38 7.72 -37.91
C LEU A 7 -31.63 6.38 -37.90
N VAL A 8 -31.73 5.60 -38.98
CA VAL A 8 -31.03 4.31 -39.11
C VAL A 8 -29.51 4.52 -39.27
N SER A 9 -29.11 5.56 -40.01
CA SER A 9 -27.68 5.88 -40.17
C SER A 9 -27.04 6.40 -38.89
N LEU A 10 -27.81 7.12 -38.05
CA LEU A 10 -27.25 7.63 -36.76
C LEU A 10 -27.09 6.51 -35.74
N VAL A 11 -28.04 5.55 -35.71
CA VAL A 11 -27.92 4.39 -34.80
C VAL A 11 -26.76 3.47 -35.21
N PHE A 12 -26.53 3.32 -36.52
CA PHE A 12 -25.36 2.53 -37.00
C PHE A 12 -24.02 3.24 -36.74
N LEU A 13 -23.96 4.56 -36.85
CA LEU A 13 -22.77 5.33 -36.57
C LEU A 13 -22.41 5.31 -35.05
N VAL A 14 -23.40 5.36 -34.17
CA VAL A 14 -23.20 5.27 -32.73
C VAL A 14 -22.75 3.85 -32.33
N SER A 15 -23.30 2.80 -32.94
CA SER A 15 -22.88 1.43 -32.66
C SER A 15 -21.49 1.11 -33.19
N VAL A 16 -21.08 1.67 -34.33
CA VAL A 16 -19.75 1.51 -34.89
C VAL A 16 -18.69 2.30 -34.08
N VAL A 17 -19.04 3.47 -33.59
CA VAL A 17 -18.13 4.26 -32.71
C VAL A 17 -17.95 3.58 -31.36
N TYR A 18 -18.98 2.95 -30.79
CA TYR A 18 -18.84 2.18 -29.54
C TYR A 18 -18.10 0.86 -29.70
N SER A 19 -18.08 0.26 -30.90
CA SER A 19 -17.33 -0.97 -31.15
C SER A 19 -15.83 -0.74 -31.45
N GLN A 20 -15.41 0.50 -31.71
CA GLN A 20 -14.01 0.84 -31.92
C GLN A 20 -13.32 1.45 -30.68
N GLN A 21 -14.08 1.83 -29.65
CA GLN A 21 -13.50 2.21 -28.37
C GLN A 21 -13.31 0.97 -27.49
N GLY A 22 -12.15 0.35 -27.70
CA GLY A 22 -11.61 -0.61 -26.77
C GLY A 22 -12.40 -1.92 -26.73
N SER A 23 -11.89 -2.92 -27.39
CA SER A 23 -11.89 -4.21 -26.73
C SER A 23 -11.40 -3.93 -25.33
N VAL A 24 -12.31 -3.83 -24.35
CA VAL A 24 -11.96 -4.16 -22.99
C VAL A 24 -11.36 -5.56 -23.16
N VAL A 25 -10.02 -5.63 -23.23
CA VAL A 25 -9.34 -6.86 -22.98
C VAL A 25 -9.87 -7.23 -21.62
N SER A 26 -10.82 -8.14 -21.58
CA SER A 26 -11.09 -8.89 -20.38
C SER A 26 -9.75 -9.56 -20.12
N ALA A 27 -8.86 -8.86 -19.38
CA ALA A 27 -7.76 -9.52 -18.78
C ALA A 27 -8.46 -10.63 -18.00
N GLN A 28 -8.38 -11.85 -18.54
CA GLN A 28 -8.71 -13.00 -17.72
C GLN A 28 -7.75 -12.86 -16.56
N VAL A 29 -8.30 -12.40 -15.45
CA VAL A 29 -7.58 -12.42 -14.17
C VAL A 29 -7.28 -13.89 -14.00
N ASP A 30 -6.01 -14.24 -14.12
CA ASP A 30 -5.54 -15.59 -13.88
C ASP A 30 -6.17 -16.02 -12.54
N PRO A 31 -6.98 -17.10 -12.49
CA PRO A 31 -7.54 -17.57 -11.23
C PRO A 31 -6.47 -17.92 -10.20
N GLY A 32 -5.19 -18.14 -10.62
CA GLY A 32 -4.03 -18.22 -9.76
C GLY A 32 -3.51 -16.88 -9.23
N TYR A 33 -4.09 -15.75 -9.65
CA TYR A 33 -3.68 -14.42 -9.18
C TYR A 33 -4.05 -14.16 -7.70
N PHE A 34 -5.08 -14.81 -7.21
CA PHE A 34 -5.37 -14.86 -5.78
C PHE A 34 -4.51 -15.95 -5.16
N ILE A 35 -3.28 -15.59 -4.77
CA ILE A 35 -2.43 -16.46 -3.97
C ILE A 35 -3.17 -16.69 -2.65
N THR A 36 -3.82 -17.85 -2.54
CA THR A 36 -4.43 -18.27 -1.29
C THR A 36 -3.33 -18.62 -0.30
N HIS A 37 -2.87 -17.63 0.45
CA HIS A 37 -2.03 -17.92 1.62
C HIS A 37 -2.89 -18.56 2.70
N THR A 38 -2.53 -19.74 3.12
CA THR A 38 -3.15 -20.31 4.32
C THR A 38 -2.55 -19.66 5.57
N LYS A 39 -3.31 -19.65 6.67
CA LYS A 39 -2.82 -19.20 7.98
C LYS A 39 -1.50 -19.88 8.32
N GLU A 40 -1.41 -21.19 8.10
CA GLU A 40 -0.24 -22.00 8.37
C GLU A 40 0.98 -21.58 7.54
N GLU A 41 0.79 -21.22 6.27
CA GLU A 41 1.89 -20.71 5.43
C GLU A 41 2.40 -19.37 5.89
N LEU A 42 1.52 -18.44 6.25
CA LEU A 42 1.89 -17.14 6.77
C LEU A 42 2.63 -17.25 8.11
N ILE A 43 2.13 -18.08 9.02
CA ILE A 43 2.74 -18.28 10.33
C ILE A 43 4.06 -19.02 10.19
N ARG A 44 4.16 -20.04 9.34
CA ARG A 44 5.40 -20.82 9.11
C ARG A 44 6.57 -19.90 8.75
N LYS A 45 6.33 -18.81 8.05
CA LYS A 45 7.37 -17.82 7.74
C LYS A 45 7.91 -17.08 8.97
N LEU A 46 7.22 -17.15 10.11
CA LEU A 46 7.57 -16.48 11.37
C LEU A 46 7.91 -17.44 12.52
N VAL A 47 7.60 -18.73 12.40
CA VAL A 47 7.71 -19.72 13.49
C VAL A 47 9.12 -19.82 14.09
N ASP A 48 10.15 -19.70 13.29
CA ASP A 48 11.56 -19.76 13.76
C ASP A 48 12.11 -18.37 14.11
N ARG A 49 11.30 -17.48 14.67
CA ARG A 49 11.63 -16.07 14.83
C ARG A 49 11.60 -15.64 16.30
N PRO A 50 12.31 -14.57 16.62
CA PRO A 50 12.37 -14.06 18.00
C PRO A 50 11.03 -13.52 18.54
N CYS A 51 10.00 -13.36 17.70
CA CYS A 51 8.69 -12.90 18.15
C CYS A 51 7.91 -13.95 18.99
N GLY A 52 8.38 -15.19 19.09
CA GLY A 52 7.76 -16.23 19.92
C GLY A 52 6.35 -16.66 19.47
N ILE A 53 5.97 -16.42 18.21
CA ILE A 53 4.71 -16.85 17.62
C ILE A 53 4.77 -18.34 17.32
N ILE A 54 3.71 -19.07 17.68
CA ILE A 54 3.53 -20.48 17.34
C ILE A 54 2.28 -20.66 16.45
N PRO A 55 2.19 -21.75 15.65
CA PRO A 55 1.08 -21.97 14.71
C PRO A 55 -0.31 -21.96 15.35
N ASP A 56 -0.41 -22.43 16.59
CA ASP A 56 -1.69 -22.55 17.31
C ASP A 56 -2.07 -21.27 18.09
N ASP A 57 -1.27 -20.23 18.03
CA ASP A 57 -1.63 -18.96 18.67
C ASP A 57 -2.96 -18.42 18.11
N PRO A 58 -3.92 -18.05 18.97
CA PRO A 58 -5.03 -17.21 18.53
C PRO A 58 -4.51 -15.92 17.91
N ILE A 59 -5.18 -15.41 16.88
CA ILE A 59 -4.73 -14.20 16.16
C ILE A 59 -4.43 -13.04 17.12
N ARG A 60 -5.26 -12.84 18.14
CA ARG A 60 -5.04 -11.78 19.13
C ARG A 60 -3.73 -11.95 19.88
N VAL A 61 -3.41 -13.16 20.33
CA VAL A 61 -2.15 -13.48 21.03
C VAL A 61 -0.97 -13.26 20.10
N MET A 62 -1.08 -13.67 18.84
CA MET A 62 -0.06 -13.43 17.84
C MET A 62 0.21 -11.93 17.62
N LEU A 63 -0.85 -11.11 17.53
CA LEU A 63 -0.72 -9.66 17.37
C LEU A 63 -0.11 -8.99 18.61
N GLU A 64 -0.46 -9.44 19.81
CA GLU A 64 0.14 -8.98 21.08
C GLU A 64 1.63 -9.32 21.14
N LYS A 65 2.03 -10.54 20.75
CA LYS A 65 3.44 -10.95 20.64
C LYS A 65 4.21 -10.10 19.62
N LEU A 66 3.61 -9.81 18.47
CA LEU A 66 4.19 -8.91 17.47
C LEU A 66 4.36 -7.50 18.01
N GLY A 67 3.39 -6.99 18.75
CA GLY A 67 3.47 -5.68 19.40
C GLY A 67 4.65 -5.60 20.36
N THR A 68 4.76 -6.56 21.27
CA THR A 68 5.88 -6.65 22.23
C THR A 68 7.22 -6.75 21.50
N TYR A 69 7.29 -7.55 20.45
CA TYR A 69 8.50 -7.67 19.64
C TYR A 69 8.89 -6.35 18.97
N LEU A 70 7.94 -5.68 18.30
CA LEU A 70 8.18 -4.39 17.65
C LEU A 70 8.61 -3.32 18.66
N GLU A 71 7.99 -3.25 19.83
CA GLU A 71 8.38 -2.29 20.88
C GLU A 71 9.85 -2.47 21.32
N THR A 72 10.29 -3.72 21.48
CA THR A 72 11.63 -4.06 21.95
C THR A 72 12.68 -4.20 20.85
N PHE A 73 12.25 -4.23 19.59
CA PHE A 73 13.14 -4.39 18.44
C PHE A 73 14.10 -3.21 18.31
N ILE A 74 15.39 -3.52 18.28
CA ILE A 74 16.45 -2.55 18.00
C ILE A 74 16.79 -2.69 16.52
N PRO A 75 16.61 -1.62 15.70
CA PRO A 75 16.98 -1.66 14.28
C PRO A 75 18.44 -2.04 14.09
N ASP A 76 18.69 -2.94 13.15
CA ASP A 76 20.05 -3.36 12.81
C ASP A 76 20.72 -2.30 11.94
N THR A 77 21.96 -1.99 12.22
CA THR A 77 22.75 -1.04 11.42
C THR A 77 23.12 -1.58 10.04
N GLU A 78 23.02 -2.90 9.85
CA GLU A 78 23.19 -3.54 8.54
C GLU A 78 22.06 -3.18 7.56
N TYR A 79 20.83 -2.91 8.09
CA TYR A 79 19.65 -2.59 7.30
C TYR A 79 19.23 -1.14 7.54
N SER A 80 19.60 -0.28 6.63
CA SER A 80 19.48 1.18 6.80
C SER A 80 18.03 1.68 6.95
N ASP A 81 17.05 0.91 6.48
CA ASP A 81 15.63 1.29 6.51
C ASP A 81 14.84 0.59 7.64
N ASP A 82 15.47 -0.23 8.50
CA ASP A 82 14.77 -0.96 9.57
C ASP A 82 14.07 -0.04 10.58
N VAL A 83 14.62 1.13 10.83
CA VAL A 83 13.97 2.13 11.69
C VAL A 83 12.62 2.58 11.13
N TYR A 84 12.53 2.72 9.82
CA TYR A 84 11.30 3.11 9.12
C TYR A 84 10.34 1.93 8.96
N ALA A 85 10.89 0.75 8.66
CA ALA A 85 10.13 -0.49 8.59
C ALA A 85 9.46 -0.82 9.92
N LYS A 86 10.18 -0.69 11.04
CA LYS A 86 9.62 -0.82 12.39
C LYS A 86 8.43 0.12 12.58
N ALA A 87 8.64 1.41 12.35
CA ALA A 87 7.61 2.42 12.57
C ALA A 87 6.38 2.21 11.65
N ALA A 88 6.58 1.81 10.39
CA ALA A 88 5.49 1.48 9.49
C ALA A 88 4.74 0.21 9.93
N ASN A 89 5.46 -0.83 10.40
CA ASN A 89 4.87 -2.05 10.93
C ASN A 89 4.09 -1.82 12.24
N GLU A 90 4.53 -0.92 13.10
CA GLU A 90 3.76 -0.49 14.28
C GLU A 90 2.42 0.16 13.88
N GLN A 91 2.41 0.97 12.83
CA GLN A 91 1.16 1.53 12.30
C GLN A 91 0.28 0.45 11.64
N ALA A 92 0.88 -0.49 10.90
CA ALA A 92 0.17 -1.62 10.32
C ALA A 92 -0.51 -2.47 11.41
N LEU A 93 0.23 -2.80 12.48
CA LEU A 93 -0.31 -3.53 13.63
C LEU A 93 -1.47 -2.77 14.29
N ARG A 94 -1.35 -1.45 14.45
CA ARG A 94 -2.43 -0.60 14.98
C ARG A 94 -3.69 -0.71 14.14
N SER A 95 -3.57 -0.72 12.81
CA SER A 95 -4.70 -0.91 11.91
C SER A 95 -5.39 -2.26 12.15
N VAL A 96 -4.62 -3.36 12.17
CA VAL A 96 -5.15 -4.72 12.38
C VAL A 96 -5.84 -4.84 13.74
N MET A 97 -5.24 -4.31 14.80
CA MET A 97 -5.84 -4.34 16.14
C MET A 97 -7.17 -3.56 16.23
N GLN A 98 -7.43 -2.67 15.28
CA GLN A 98 -8.70 -1.97 15.13
C GLN A 98 -9.62 -2.61 14.07
N GLY A 99 -9.28 -3.79 13.57
CA GLY A 99 -10.06 -4.52 12.57
C GLY A 99 -9.89 -4.03 11.13
N GLY A 100 -8.83 -3.28 10.85
CA GLY A 100 -8.49 -2.78 9.52
C GLY A 100 -7.46 -3.66 8.80
N TYR A 101 -7.11 -3.25 7.57
CA TYR A 101 -6.02 -3.87 6.81
C TYR A 101 -4.66 -3.50 7.38
N GLY A 102 -3.76 -4.47 7.48
CA GLY A 102 -2.46 -4.33 8.11
C GLY A 102 -1.42 -3.58 7.27
N ILE A 103 -1.70 -2.34 6.94
CA ILE A 103 -0.79 -1.47 6.21
C ILE A 103 -0.58 -0.19 7.01
N GLY A 104 0.70 0.20 7.18
CA GLY A 104 1.12 1.42 7.83
C GLY A 104 2.13 2.18 6.98
N ALA A 105 2.18 3.49 7.17
CA ALA A 105 3.12 4.34 6.43
C ALA A 105 3.69 5.45 7.32
N VAL A 106 4.90 5.89 7.02
CA VAL A 106 5.57 7.01 7.66
C VAL A 106 6.08 8.00 6.63
N LEU A 107 6.13 9.28 7.00
CA LEU A 107 6.72 10.35 6.21
C LEU A 107 8.04 10.77 6.84
N ILE A 108 9.09 10.77 6.04
CA ILE A 108 10.48 11.00 6.46
C ILE A 108 10.97 12.30 5.81
N ASP A 109 11.64 13.14 6.58
CA ASP A 109 12.28 14.34 6.04
C ASP A 109 13.73 14.07 5.57
N LYS A 110 14.33 15.03 4.91
CA LYS A 110 15.70 14.94 4.38
C LYS A 110 16.79 14.65 5.43
N SER A 111 16.50 14.82 6.71
CA SER A 111 17.42 14.51 7.80
C SER A 111 17.27 13.06 8.29
N GLY A 112 16.34 12.28 7.70
CA GLY A 112 16.01 10.94 8.14
C GLY A 112 15.01 10.90 9.30
N LYS A 113 14.43 12.03 9.69
CA LYS A 113 13.47 12.10 10.78
C LYS A 113 12.07 11.74 10.31
N ILE A 114 11.41 10.84 11.02
CA ILE A 114 9.97 10.59 10.86
C ILE A 114 9.19 11.81 11.37
N ILE A 115 8.42 12.45 10.48
CA ILE A 115 7.66 13.67 10.77
C ILE A 115 6.15 13.44 10.85
N ALA A 116 5.66 12.33 10.28
CA ALA A 116 4.29 11.86 10.38
C ALA A 116 4.24 10.34 10.24
N ALA A 117 3.20 9.73 10.80
CA ALA A 117 2.92 8.30 10.69
C ALA A 117 1.40 8.08 10.71
N ASP A 118 0.93 7.12 9.92
CA ASP A 118 -0.49 6.78 9.84
C ASP A 118 -0.69 5.34 9.36
N TYR A 119 -1.93 4.86 9.36
CA TYR A 119 -2.29 3.49 9.00
C TYR A 119 -3.55 3.44 8.13
N ASN A 120 -3.78 2.29 7.53
CA ASN A 120 -5.01 2.02 6.78
C ASN A 120 -6.23 2.14 7.71
N SER A 121 -7.19 2.97 7.33
CA SER A 121 -8.40 3.23 8.11
C SER A 121 -9.70 3.08 7.29
N GLN A 122 -9.62 2.29 6.19
CA GLN A 122 -10.77 2.06 5.30
C GLN A 122 -11.97 1.49 6.04
N ILE A 123 -11.77 0.41 6.81
CA ILE A 123 -12.82 -0.30 7.53
C ILE A 123 -13.42 0.61 8.62
N GLN A 124 -12.55 1.20 9.45
CA GLN A 124 -12.97 2.01 10.60
C GLN A 124 -13.77 3.25 10.19
N LYS A 125 -13.53 3.78 9.01
CA LYS A 125 -14.15 5.03 8.52
C LYS A 125 -15.10 4.81 7.34
N HIS A 126 -15.33 3.56 6.94
CA HIS A 126 -16.19 3.20 5.79
C HIS A 126 -15.85 3.97 4.52
N ARG A 127 -14.55 4.08 4.21
CA ARG A 127 -14.03 4.83 3.05
C ARG A 127 -12.94 4.04 2.33
N SER A 128 -13.19 3.70 1.07
CA SER A 128 -12.28 2.88 0.24
C SER A 128 -10.95 3.57 -0.11
N ASP A 129 -10.88 4.89 -0.02
CA ASP A 129 -9.69 5.67 -0.35
C ASP A 129 -8.69 5.83 0.81
N LEU A 130 -9.03 5.39 2.03
CA LEU A 130 -8.20 5.61 3.21
C LEU A 130 -7.16 4.49 3.42
N HIS A 131 -6.37 4.18 2.38
CA HIS A 131 -5.14 3.43 2.51
C HIS A 131 -4.14 4.16 3.41
N ALA A 132 -3.13 3.47 3.91
CA ALA A 132 -2.17 4.05 4.86
C ALA A 132 -1.50 5.32 4.32
N GLU A 133 -1.00 5.27 3.08
CA GLU A 133 -0.32 6.39 2.43
C GLU A 133 -1.28 7.55 2.16
N MET A 134 -2.51 7.24 1.75
CA MET A 134 -3.56 8.24 1.52
C MET A 134 -3.93 8.95 2.82
N THR A 135 -4.10 8.19 3.91
CA THR A 135 -4.41 8.72 5.24
C THR A 135 -3.27 9.58 5.76
N LEU A 136 -2.03 9.08 5.66
CA LEU A 136 -0.81 9.77 6.04
C LEU A 136 -0.69 11.14 5.35
N LEU A 137 -0.76 11.16 4.02
CA LEU A 137 -0.59 12.37 3.23
C LEU A 137 -1.72 13.37 3.51
N THR A 138 -2.97 12.89 3.60
CA THR A 138 -4.13 13.75 3.87
C THR A 138 -4.04 14.40 5.25
N ASN A 139 -3.69 13.63 6.28
CA ASN A 139 -3.56 14.15 7.63
C ASN A 139 -2.36 15.08 7.78
N PHE A 140 -1.24 14.75 7.14
CA PHE A 140 -0.06 15.61 7.12
C PHE A 140 -0.37 16.95 6.45
N GLU A 141 -0.99 16.96 5.27
CA GLU A 141 -1.31 18.18 4.51
C GLU A 141 -2.31 19.08 5.25
N ARG A 142 -3.21 18.52 6.03
CA ARG A 142 -4.11 19.29 6.92
C ARG A 142 -3.40 19.90 8.12
N SER A 143 -2.22 19.41 8.46
CA SER A 143 -1.48 19.88 9.63
C SER A 143 -0.76 21.21 9.35
N LEU A 144 -0.56 22.01 10.40
CA LEU A 144 0.25 23.22 10.31
C LEU A 144 1.73 22.94 9.97
N LYS A 145 2.19 21.71 10.24
CA LYS A 145 3.56 21.26 9.92
C LYS A 145 3.80 21.24 8.41
N ALA A 146 2.78 20.88 7.63
CA ALA A 146 2.89 20.79 6.17
C ALA A 146 3.35 22.08 5.51
N LYS A 147 2.99 23.25 6.04
CA LYS A 147 3.39 24.57 5.51
C LYS A 147 4.90 24.73 5.36
N LYS A 148 5.71 24.04 6.15
CA LYS A 148 7.17 24.07 6.06
C LYS A 148 7.72 23.25 4.91
N PHE A 149 6.98 22.22 4.46
CA PHE A 149 7.42 21.20 3.52
C PHE A 149 6.73 21.30 2.15
N MET A 150 5.66 22.08 2.05
CA MET A 150 4.88 22.20 0.81
C MET A 150 5.12 23.56 0.13
N ASN A 151 5.13 23.52 -1.19
CA ASN A 151 4.94 24.70 -2.04
C ASN A 151 3.69 24.44 -2.89
N ILE A 152 2.60 25.15 -2.60
CA ILE A 152 1.27 24.92 -3.19
C ILE A 152 0.78 23.52 -2.75
N TYR A 153 0.87 22.51 -3.60
CA TYR A 153 0.50 21.10 -3.32
C TYR A 153 1.62 20.11 -3.65
N VAL A 154 2.82 20.60 -3.90
CA VAL A 154 4.01 19.78 -4.15
C VAL A 154 4.93 19.90 -2.95
N TYR A 155 5.44 18.79 -2.47
CA TYR A 155 6.42 18.80 -1.40
C TYR A 155 7.75 19.36 -1.89
N LYS A 156 8.40 20.11 -1.02
CA LYS A 156 9.80 20.49 -1.24
C LYS A 156 10.63 19.22 -1.27
N GLN A 157 11.63 19.17 -2.13
CA GLN A 157 12.52 18.02 -2.28
C GLN A 157 13.05 17.48 -0.94
N GLY A 158 13.16 16.18 -0.86
CA GLY A 158 13.73 15.46 0.28
C GLY A 158 12.73 14.92 1.28
N LEU A 159 11.46 14.75 0.91
CA LEU A 159 10.52 13.92 1.66
C LEU A 159 10.44 12.52 1.05
N THR A 160 10.30 11.52 1.91
CA THR A 160 10.11 10.12 1.51
C THR A 160 8.88 9.55 2.23
N VAL A 161 7.99 8.94 1.49
CA VAL A 161 6.94 8.07 2.05
C VAL A 161 7.51 6.67 2.13
N PHE A 162 7.53 6.10 3.33
CA PHE A 162 7.88 4.70 3.55
C PHE A 162 6.63 3.94 3.97
N SER A 163 6.25 2.91 3.21
CA SER A 163 5.09 2.06 3.48
C SER A 163 5.51 0.67 3.93
N SER A 164 4.74 0.02 4.80
CA SER A 164 4.97 -1.38 5.19
C SER A 164 4.82 -2.35 4.02
N ALA A 165 3.96 -2.03 3.04
CA ALA A 165 3.75 -2.81 1.84
C ALA A 165 3.94 -1.96 0.58
N GLU A 166 4.20 -2.60 -0.55
CA GLU A 166 4.31 -1.95 -1.85
C GLU A 166 3.05 -1.15 -2.16
N PRO A 167 3.16 0.15 -2.51
CA PRO A 167 2.00 0.97 -2.80
C PRO A 167 1.19 0.46 -3.99
N CYS A 168 -0.12 0.42 -3.85
CA CYS A 168 -1.06 0.15 -4.94
C CYS A 168 -1.10 1.31 -5.95
N PRO A 169 -1.77 1.17 -7.12
CA PRO A 169 -1.82 2.22 -8.14
C PRO A 169 -2.30 3.57 -7.61
N MET A 170 -3.36 3.58 -6.78
CA MET A 170 -3.90 4.80 -6.19
C MET A 170 -2.88 5.50 -5.29
N CYS A 171 -2.21 4.74 -4.42
CA CYS A 171 -1.22 5.28 -3.49
C CYS A 171 0.03 5.78 -4.22
N LEU A 172 0.56 5.01 -5.18
CA LEU A 172 1.74 5.42 -5.95
C LEU A 172 1.49 6.71 -6.73
N VAL A 173 0.34 6.83 -7.41
CA VAL A 173 -0.03 8.06 -8.13
C VAL A 173 -0.17 9.24 -7.15
N ARG A 174 -0.81 9.03 -5.99
CA ARG A 174 -0.97 10.06 -4.97
C ARG A 174 0.37 10.56 -4.44
N ILE A 175 1.29 9.66 -4.13
CA ILE A 175 2.65 10.02 -3.67
C ILE A 175 3.38 10.79 -4.77
N SER A 176 3.33 10.30 -6.02
CA SER A 176 4.00 10.92 -7.17
C SER A 176 3.56 12.36 -7.41
N ILE A 177 2.27 12.69 -7.21
CA ILE A 177 1.75 14.06 -7.31
C ILE A 177 2.42 14.98 -6.27
N THR A 178 2.76 14.47 -5.10
CA THR A 178 3.39 15.28 -4.04
C THR A 178 4.88 15.53 -4.29
N GLY A 179 5.51 14.77 -5.17
CA GLY A 179 6.96 14.83 -5.42
C GLY A 179 7.81 14.21 -4.32
N ALA A 180 7.21 13.40 -3.43
CA ALA A 180 7.95 12.64 -2.44
C ALA A 180 8.54 11.36 -3.05
N ASP A 181 9.71 10.96 -2.58
CA ASP A 181 10.26 9.62 -2.86
C ASP A 181 9.40 8.54 -2.22
N THR A 182 9.47 7.33 -2.74
CA THR A 182 8.70 6.19 -2.28
C THR A 182 9.63 5.04 -1.91
N LYS A 183 9.50 4.54 -0.68
CA LYS A 183 10.10 3.27 -0.24
C LYS A 183 9.04 2.36 0.37
N TYR A 184 9.29 1.06 0.34
CA TYR A 184 8.38 0.09 0.95
C TYR A 184 9.13 -1.12 1.51
N CYS A 185 8.58 -1.72 2.59
CA CYS A 185 9.23 -2.79 3.32
C CYS A 185 9.09 -4.15 2.63
N THR A 186 7.93 -4.48 2.09
CA THR A 186 7.67 -5.77 1.44
C THR A 186 6.96 -5.60 0.10
N PRO A 187 7.29 -6.40 -0.92
CA PRO A 187 6.55 -6.42 -2.17
C PRO A 187 5.06 -6.73 -1.97
N GLY A 188 4.20 -6.13 -2.79
CA GLY A 188 2.76 -6.39 -2.85
C GLY A 188 2.41 -7.24 -4.08
N PRO A 189 2.43 -8.58 -4.00
CA PRO A 189 2.30 -9.42 -5.18
C PRO A 189 0.95 -9.29 -5.88
N GLU A 190 -0.08 -8.86 -5.18
CA GLU A 190 -1.46 -8.78 -5.69
C GLU A 190 -1.79 -7.42 -6.28
N ASP A 191 -1.48 -6.34 -5.57
CA ASP A 191 -1.89 -4.98 -5.92
C ASP A 191 -0.74 -3.97 -6.00
N GLY A 192 0.49 -4.37 -5.68
CA GLY A 192 1.67 -3.52 -5.77
C GLY A 192 1.90 -2.98 -7.18
N MET A 193 2.17 -1.67 -7.29
CA MET A 193 2.31 -1.00 -8.57
C MET A 193 3.75 -0.63 -8.91
N VAL A 194 4.67 -0.62 -7.94
CA VAL A 194 6.07 -0.27 -8.20
C VAL A 194 6.73 -1.30 -9.11
N THR A 195 6.57 -2.58 -8.78
CA THR A 195 7.07 -3.69 -9.61
C THR A 195 6.37 -3.79 -10.97
N ARG A 196 5.19 -3.16 -11.10
CA ARG A 196 4.36 -3.12 -12.31
C ARG A 196 4.21 -1.71 -12.89
N ILE A 197 5.11 -0.81 -12.60
CA ILE A 197 5.02 0.61 -12.98
C ILE A 197 4.83 0.83 -14.49
N ASN A 198 5.24 -0.13 -15.33
CA ASN A 198 5.05 -0.10 -16.76
C ASN A 198 3.58 -0.24 -17.20
N TYR A 199 2.70 -0.72 -16.32
CA TYR A 199 1.26 -0.81 -16.61
C TYR A 199 0.51 0.52 -16.31
N LEU A 200 1.16 1.49 -15.67
CA LEU A 200 0.58 2.82 -15.53
C LEU A 200 0.51 3.52 -16.90
N PRO A 201 -0.54 4.33 -17.15
CA PRO A 201 -0.54 5.25 -18.29
C PRO A 201 0.71 6.12 -18.28
N SER A 202 1.25 6.43 -19.47
CA SER A 202 2.58 7.05 -19.63
C SER A 202 2.81 8.27 -18.75
N TYR A 203 1.83 9.17 -18.68
CA TYR A 203 1.92 10.38 -17.85
C TYR A 203 2.19 10.06 -16.36
N TRP A 204 1.45 9.10 -15.79
CA TRP A 204 1.58 8.74 -14.38
C TRP A 204 2.85 7.97 -14.10
N LYS A 205 3.25 7.10 -15.03
CA LYS A 205 4.54 6.42 -14.98
C LYS A 205 5.70 7.44 -14.99
N ASP A 206 5.69 8.37 -15.93
CA ASP A 206 6.74 9.38 -16.06
C ASP A 206 6.78 10.29 -14.83
N LEU A 207 5.62 10.61 -14.25
CA LEU A 207 5.54 11.37 -13.01
C LEU A 207 6.15 10.60 -11.83
N ALA A 208 5.83 9.31 -11.69
CA ALA A 208 6.36 8.46 -10.62
C ALA A 208 7.89 8.30 -10.74
N LEU A 209 8.40 8.11 -11.96
CA LEU A 209 9.84 7.92 -12.23
C LEU A 209 10.68 9.21 -12.08
N LYS A 210 10.06 10.37 -11.81
CA LYS A 210 10.81 11.60 -11.43
C LYS A 210 11.33 11.53 -9.99
N GLN A 211 10.77 10.66 -9.16
CA GLN A 211 11.18 10.41 -7.80
C GLN A 211 11.89 9.05 -7.71
N LYS A 212 12.57 8.80 -6.59
CA LYS A 212 13.03 7.46 -6.28
C LYS A 212 11.84 6.61 -5.86
N VAL A 213 11.71 5.43 -6.45
CA VAL A 213 10.66 4.47 -6.11
C VAL A 213 11.33 3.10 -5.98
N GLU A 214 11.54 2.63 -4.77
CA GLU A 214 12.40 1.47 -4.51
C GLU A 214 11.95 0.63 -3.31
N LEU A 215 12.34 -0.64 -3.31
CA LEU A 215 12.27 -1.50 -2.13
C LEU A 215 13.24 -0.95 -1.08
N GLY A 216 12.79 -0.86 0.17
CA GLY A 216 13.62 -0.46 1.29
C GLY A 216 14.64 -1.53 1.65
N ASP A 217 15.78 -1.07 2.16
CA ASP A 217 16.83 -1.93 2.72
C ASP A 217 16.42 -2.37 4.14
N CYS A 218 15.57 -3.39 4.20
CA CYS A 218 14.94 -3.89 5.42
C CYS A 218 15.38 -5.30 5.74
N SER A 219 15.56 -5.57 7.03
CA SER A 219 15.89 -6.91 7.51
C SER A 219 14.78 -7.93 7.15
N PRO A 220 15.16 -9.20 6.96
CA PRO A 220 14.20 -10.25 6.67
C PRO A 220 13.06 -10.37 7.69
N ILE A 221 13.32 -10.04 8.96
CA ILE A 221 12.28 -10.09 9.99
C ILE A 221 11.27 -8.96 9.82
N MET A 222 11.70 -7.74 9.52
CA MET A 222 10.80 -6.62 9.28
C MET A 222 9.92 -6.87 8.04
N GLN A 223 10.50 -7.41 6.96
CA GLN A 223 9.74 -7.80 5.76
C GLN A 223 8.70 -8.88 6.06
N LYS A 224 9.04 -9.90 6.87
CA LYS A 224 8.11 -10.97 7.25
C LYS A 224 6.97 -10.47 8.13
N ILE A 225 7.25 -9.56 9.07
CA ILE A 225 6.21 -8.93 9.89
C ILE A 225 5.28 -8.11 9.01
N ALA A 226 5.82 -7.27 8.11
CA ALA A 226 5.03 -6.51 7.17
C ALA A 226 4.11 -7.40 6.33
N HIS A 227 4.65 -8.50 5.81
CA HIS A 227 3.90 -9.47 5.01
C HIS A 227 2.79 -10.15 5.83
N LEU A 228 3.06 -10.59 7.07
CA LEU A 228 2.04 -11.17 7.93
C LEU A 228 0.92 -10.19 8.24
N LEU A 229 1.27 -8.94 8.57
CA LEU A 229 0.28 -7.90 8.87
C LEU A 229 -0.57 -7.57 7.64
N PHE A 230 0.02 -7.51 6.45
CA PHE A 230 -0.70 -7.31 5.19
C PHE A 230 -1.80 -8.36 4.98
N TYR A 231 -1.49 -9.65 5.23
CA TYR A 231 -2.42 -10.76 5.09
C TYR A 231 -3.20 -11.10 6.37
N SER A 232 -3.13 -10.28 7.40
CA SER A 232 -3.79 -10.56 8.68
C SER A 232 -5.31 -10.72 8.57
N TYR A 233 -5.94 -10.08 7.58
CA TYR A 233 -7.36 -10.25 7.30
C TYR A 233 -7.73 -11.68 6.87
N LEU A 234 -6.78 -12.46 6.34
CA LEU A 234 -6.97 -13.88 6.04
C LEU A 234 -6.88 -14.77 7.28
N LEU A 235 -6.29 -14.26 8.35
CA LEU A 235 -6.10 -14.99 9.61
C LEU A 235 -7.30 -14.84 10.54
N ASP A 236 -8.20 -13.91 10.24
CA ASP A 236 -9.38 -13.60 11.05
C ASP A 236 -10.64 -14.11 10.36
N ASP A 237 -11.56 -14.72 11.13
CA ASP A 237 -12.88 -15.14 10.66
C ASP A 237 -13.74 -13.96 10.12
N ARG A 238 -13.24 -12.72 10.23
CA ARG A 238 -13.78 -11.49 9.66
C ARG A 238 -13.40 -11.25 8.21
N GLY A 239 -12.65 -12.17 7.57
CA GLY A 239 -12.34 -12.10 6.15
C GLY A 239 -13.61 -11.94 5.30
N PRO A 240 -13.50 -11.45 4.04
CA PRO A 240 -14.66 -11.21 3.19
C PRO A 240 -15.47 -12.51 3.08
N LYS A 241 -16.69 -12.47 3.60
CA LYS A 241 -17.67 -13.56 3.50
C LYS A 241 -18.29 -13.53 2.10
#